data_f1d2e6a3f50ff602bc6808895f11d6b4
#
_entry.id   f1d2e6a3f50ff602bc6808895f11d6b4
#
_cell.length_a   1.000
_cell.length_b   1.000
_cell.length_c   1.000
_cell.angle_alpha   90.00
_cell.angle_beta   90.00
_cell.angle_gamma   90.00
#
_symmetry.space_group_name_H-M   'P 1'
#
loop_
_entity.id
_entity.type
_entity.pdbx_description
1 polymer ?
#
loop_
_entity_poly.entity_id
_entity_poly.type
_entity_poly.pdbx_seq_one_letter_code
_entity_poly.pdbx_strand_id
1 'polypeptide(L)'
;MRILVIALFVILGALPVSAGIVTRHVATDAEMLSYIKNIAFIAEGRIGDRGGVATFELDLGDDTGNPYTTAQHPWQSGVAEPFTVTYDKPTNVVTFTLGGKTLSYSPAVAFKEFFVRTRATELSTSIQVYGLVLNGTPVGDISSATGPGLDILAVSGVDLFQGFTLTGTAVLSWSGTPPTQSRLAFQIKVGNAPSVPAEETSWGRIKGLYR
;
A
#
# COMPACT_ATOMS: atom_id res chain seq x y z
N MET A 1 65.77 13.49 -21.92
CA MET A 1 64.48 14.12 -21.65
C MET A 1 63.42 13.00 -21.65
N ARG A 2 62.92 12.55 -20.48
CA ARG A 2 61.94 11.46 -20.37
C ARG A 2 60.55 12.12 -20.17
N ILE A 3 59.67 11.89 -21.14
CA ILE A 3 58.30 12.38 -21.08
C ILE A 3 57.48 11.38 -20.26
N LEU A 4 56.96 11.85 -19.12
CA LEU A 4 56.05 11.07 -18.26
C LEU A 4 54.61 11.31 -18.77
N VAL A 5 53.99 10.28 -19.36
CA VAL A 5 52.57 10.31 -19.76
C VAL A 5 51.74 9.87 -18.55
N ILE A 6 51.02 10.79 -17.92
CA ILE A 6 50.06 10.50 -16.88
C ILE A 6 48.71 10.20 -17.55
N ALA A 7 48.30 8.94 -17.52
CA ALA A 7 46.97 8.54 -17.97
C ALA A 7 45.96 8.86 -16.85
N LEU A 8 45.07 9.81 -17.10
CA LEU A 8 43.94 10.18 -16.22
C LEU A 8 42.81 9.16 -16.43
N PHE A 9 42.61 8.24 -15.50
CA PHE A 9 41.44 7.35 -15.49
C PHE A 9 40.25 8.12 -14.90
N VAL A 10 39.29 8.49 -15.74
CA VAL A 10 37.99 9.00 -15.31
C VAL A 10 37.10 7.80 -15.00
N ILE A 11 36.91 7.52 -13.72
CA ILE A 11 35.91 6.54 -13.26
C ILE A 11 34.54 7.23 -13.33
N LEU A 12 33.77 6.98 -14.38
CA LEU A 12 32.35 7.30 -14.40
C LEU A 12 31.65 6.34 -13.43
N GLY A 13 31.42 6.78 -12.20
CA GLY A 13 30.53 6.09 -11.28
C GLY A 13 29.11 6.12 -11.83
N ALA A 14 28.56 4.97 -12.21
CA ALA A 14 27.13 4.86 -12.48
C ALA A 14 26.39 5.17 -11.18
N LEU A 15 25.71 6.31 -11.10
CA LEU A 15 24.80 6.60 -10.01
C LEU A 15 23.66 5.60 -10.08
N PRO A 16 23.28 4.96 -8.95
CA PRO A 16 22.10 4.10 -8.94
C PRO A 16 20.88 4.96 -9.32
N VAL A 17 20.23 4.61 -10.42
CA VAL A 17 18.92 5.16 -10.76
C VAL A 17 17.96 4.59 -9.72
N SER A 18 17.59 5.39 -8.74
CA SER A 18 16.47 5.05 -7.86
C SER A 18 15.22 4.99 -8.72
N ALA A 19 14.62 3.82 -8.88
CA ALA A 19 13.31 3.71 -9.48
C ALA A 19 12.35 4.56 -8.63
N GLY A 20 11.72 5.57 -9.26
CA GLY A 20 10.76 6.45 -8.58
C GLY A 20 9.49 5.71 -8.23
N ILE A 21 8.68 6.27 -7.32
CA ILE A 21 7.33 5.79 -7.04
C ILE A 21 6.52 5.80 -8.34
N VAL A 22 5.84 4.69 -8.62
CA VAL A 22 4.95 4.53 -9.76
C VAL A 22 3.56 4.21 -9.23
N THR A 23 2.56 4.95 -9.71
CA THR A 23 1.15 4.75 -9.34
C THR A 23 0.32 4.35 -10.56
N ARG A 24 -0.75 3.61 -10.30
CA ARG A 24 -1.79 3.30 -11.29
C ARG A 24 -3.10 2.95 -10.58
N HIS A 25 -4.23 3.27 -11.19
CA HIS A 25 -5.52 2.79 -10.73
C HIS A 25 -5.83 1.40 -11.29
N VAL A 26 -6.46 0.58 -10.46
CA VAL A 26 -6.87 -0.80 -10.75
C VAL A 26 -8.38 -0.87 -10.57
N ALA A 27 -9.10 -1.38 -11.57
CA ALA A 27 -10.55 -1.25 -11.62
C ALA A 27 -11.30 -2.20 -10.67
N THR A 28 -10.71 -3.36 -10.34
CA THR A 28 -11.41 -4.40 -9.57
C THR A 28 -10.48 -5.12 -8.60
N ASP A 29 -11.08 -5.74 -7.56
CA ASP A 29 -10.35 -6.62 -6.65
C ASP A 29 -9.72 -7.82 -7.38
N ALA A 30 -10.37 -8.36 -8.41
CA ALA A 30 -9.83 -9.46 -9.21
C ALA A 30 -8.57 -9.03 -9.99
N GLU A 31 -8.58 -7.82 -10.54
CA GLU A 31 -7.40 -7.27 -11.20
C GLU A 31 -6.28 -7.02 -10.18
N MET A 32 -6.56 -6.43 -9.03
CA MET A 32 -5.57 -6.25 -7.95
C MET A 32 -4.93 -7.58 -7.56
N LEU A 33 -5.73 -8.65 -7.37
CA LEU A 33 -5.23 -9.97 -7.02
C LEU A 33 -4.39 -10.63 -8.13
N SER A 34 -4.47 -10.14 -9.37
CA SER A 34 -3.55 -10.57 -10.43
C SER A 34 -2.13 -10.00 -10.25
N TYR A 35 -2.00 -8.91 -9.53
CA TYR A 35 -0.71 -8.25 -9.21
C TYR A 35 -0.15 -8.64 -7.84
N ILE A 36 -1.01 -8.98 -6.88
CA ILE A 36 -0.60 -9.50 -5.57
C ILE A 36 -0.89 -11.00 -5.50
N LYS A 37 0.14 -11.80 -5.33
CA LYS A 37 -0.01 -13.24 -5.16
C LYS A 37 -0.28 -13.65 -3.71
N ASN A 38 0.37 -12.98 -2.77
CA ASN A 38 0.19 -13.21 -1.33
C ASN A 38 0.10 -11.85 -0.64
N ILE A 39 -0.95 -11.63 0.11
CA ILE A 39 -1.10 -10.45 0.97
C ILE A 39 -0.33 -10.74 2.26
N ALA A 40 0.62 -9.88 2.58
CA ALA A 40 1.45 -9.98 3.78
C ALA A 40 0.74 -9.39 5.00
N PHE A 41 0.03 -8.27 4.77
CA PHE A 41 -0.85 -7.67 5.77
C PHE A 41 -1.84 -6.70 5.13
N ILE A 42 -2.89 -6.41 5.89
CA ILE A 42 -3.90 -5.42 5.62
C ILE A 42 -4.01 -4.51 6.85
N ALA A 43 -3.88 -3.20 6.65
CA ALA A 43 -4.28 -2.19 7.63
C ALA A 43 -5.60 -1.58 7.15
N GLU A 44 -6.65 -1.67 7.94
CA GLU A 44 -7.99 -1.23 7.57
C GLU A 44 -8.55 -0.21 8.55
N GLY A 45 -9.18 0.84 8.00
CA GLY A 45 -10.11 1.71 8.71
C GLY A 45 -11.49 1.62 8.07
N ARG A 46 -12.52 1.38 8.89
CA ARG A 46 -13.87 1.09 8.40
C ARG A 46 -14.96 1.57 9.36
N ILE A 47 -16.20 1.65 8.87
CA ILE A 47 -17.35 1.69 9.73
C ILE A 47 -17.80 0.25 10.01
N GLY A 48 -17.59 -0.22 11.24
CA GLY A 48 -17.91 -1.58 11.68
C GLY A 48 -19.37 -1.79 12.03
N ASP A 49 -19.68 -2.84 12.79
CA ASP A 49 -21.03 -3.14 13.23
C ASP A 49 -21.38 -2.37 14.52
N ARG A 50 -22.45 -1.63 14.48
CA ARG A 50 -22.97 -0.96 15.68
C ARG A 50 -23.67 -1.97 16.59
N GLY A 51 -23.06 -2.20 17.75
CA GLY A 51 -23.61 -3.12 18.76
C GLY A 51 -23.52 -4.60 18.43
N GLY A 52 -22.85 -4.99 17.34
CA GLY A 52 -22.56 -6.37 16.97
C GLY A 52 -21.29 -6.92 17.61
N VAL A 53 -20.97 -8.17 17.32
CA VAL A 53 -19.76 -8.85 17.85
C VAL A 53 -18.49 -8.36 17.16
N ALA A 54 -18.57 -7.88 15.91
CA ALA A 54 -17.45 -7.37 15.11
C ALA A 54 -17.52 -5.85 15.00
N THR A 55 -17.45 -5.15 16.11
CA THR A 55 -17.64 -3.69 16.19
C THR A 55 -16.37 -2.89 15.98
N PHE A 56 -15.23 -3.53 15.70
CA PHE A 56 -13.98 -2.82 15.52
C PHE A 56 -13.98 -1.96 14.25
N GLU A 57 -13.37 -0.79 14.40
CA GLU A 57 -13.28 0.24 13.36
C GLU A 57 -11.90 0.28 12.70
N LEU A 58 -10.89 -0.22 13.41
CA LEU A 58 -9.52 -0.37 12.93
C LEU A 58 -9.11 -1.82 13.08
N ASP A 59 -8.44 -2.36 12.05
CA ASP A 59 -7.80 -3.66 12.15
C ASP A 59 -6.43 -3.71 11.45
N LEU A 60 -5.63 -4.66 11.88
CA LEU A 60 -4.36 -5.01 11.27
C LEU A 60 -4.18 -6.52 11.34
N GLY A 61 -3.98 -7.16 10.20
CA GLY A 61 -3.84 -8.61 10.08
C GLY A 61 -3.47 -9.03 8.67
N ASP A 62 -3.64 -10.33 8.38
CA ASP A 62 -3.47 -10.88 7.04
C ASP A 62 -4.81 -10.96 6.27
N ASP A 63 -4.84 -11.71 5.16
CA ASP A 63 -6.03 -11.88 4.33
C ASP A 63 -6.90 -13.09 4.71
N THR A 64 -6.65 -13.73 5.84
CA THR A 64 -7.43 -14.89 6.31
C THR A 64 -8.83 -14.50 6.79
N GLY A 65 -9.13 -13.21 6.86
CA GLY A 65 -10.40 -12.66 7.33
C GLY A 65 -10.51 -12.56 8.86
N ASN A 66 -9.46 -12.94 9.58
CA ASN A 66 -9.36 -12.76 11.02
C ASN A 66 -8.31 -11.68 11.31
N PRO A 67 -8.72 -10.49 11.78
CA PRO A 67 -7.77 -9.49 12.19
C PRO A 67 -6.97 -9.99 13.41
N TYR A 68 -5.66 -9.72 13.40
CA TYR A 68 -4.81 -10.08 14.53
C TYR A 68 -4.89 -9.07 15.68
N THR A 69 -5.03 -7.79 15.31
CA THR A 69 -5.22 -6.71 16.28
C THR A 69 -6.31 -5.76 15.80
N THR A 70 -7.15 -5.31 16.73
CA THR A 70 -8.27 -4.41 16.44
C THR A 70 -8.36 -3.27 17.44
N ALA A 71 -9.00 -2.18 17.05
CA ALA A 71 -9.35 -1.08 17.94
C ALA A 71 -10.68 -0.44 17.53
N GLN A 72 -11.28 0.26 18.48
CA GLN A 72 -12.43 1.13 18.24
C GLN A 72 -11.97 2.54 17.87
N HIS A 73 -12.66 3.17 16.90
CA HIS A 73 -12.45 4.55 16.53
C HIS A 73 -13.79 5.25 16.27
N PRO A 74 -14.06 6.40 16.90
CA PRO A 74 -15.35 7.09 16.76
C PRO A 74 -15.36 7.96 15.49
N TRP A 75 -15.47 7.34 14.31
CA TRP A 75 -15.54 8.05 13.03
C TRP A 75 -16.60 9.15 13.04
N GLN A 76 -16.24 10.29 12.48
CA GLN A 76 -17.15 11.40 12.23
C GLN A 76 -17.21 11.68 10.74
N SER A 77 -18.44 11.83 10.22
CA SER A 77 -18.66 12.06 8.78
C SER A 77 -17.94 13.33 8.31
N GLY A 78 -17.11 13.16 7.28
CA GLY A 78 -16.38 14.26 6.64
C GLY A 78 -15.15 14.77 7.42
N VAL A 79 -14.79 14.14 8.55
CA VAL A 79 -13.61 14.54 9.32
C VAL A 79 -12.38 13.85 8.74
N ALA A 80 -11.31 14.64 8.57
CA ALA A 80 -10.03 14.16 8.10
C ALA A 80 -9.23 13.50 9.24
N GLU A 81 -8.90 12.22 9.08
CA GLU A 81 -8.17 11.42 10.05
C GLU A 81 -6.80 11.03 9.49
N PRO A 82 -5.71 11.58 10.03
CA PRO A 82 -4.37 11.18 9.64
C PRO A 82 -4.06 9.77 10.12
N PHE A 83 -3.35 9.02 9.28
CA PHE A 83 -2.87 7.68 9.62
C PHE A 83 -1.40 7.51 9.29
N THR A 84 -0.79 6.51 9.94
CA THR A 84 0.58 6.06 9.64
C THR A 84 0.61 4.54 9.63
N VAL A 85 1.26 3.97 8.61
CA VAL A 85 1.65 2.55 8.55
C VAL A 85 3.16 2.49 8.48
N THR A 86 3.79 1.76 9.41
CA THR A 86 5.24 1.55 9.39
C THR A 86 5.56 0.07 9.32
N TYR A 87 6.65 -0.27 8.68
CA TYR A 87 7.29 -1.56 8.82
C TYR A 87 8.73 -1.39 9.26
N ASP A 88 9.07 -1.99 10.38
CA ASP A 88 10.41 -2.07 10.92
C ASP A 88 11.01 -3.45 10.61
N LYS A 89 11.93 -3.50 9.65
CA LYS A 89 12.54 -4.76 9.21
C LYS A 89 13.33 -5.49 10.30
N PRO A 90 14.15 -4.80 11.14
CA PRO A 90 14.89 -5.46 12.23
C PRO A 90 14.01 -6.25 13.19
N THR A 91 12.84 -5.73 13.54
CA THR A 91 11.90 -6.37 14.46
C THR A 91 10.84 -7.21 13.73
N ASN A 92 10.74 -7.08 12.41
CA ASN A 92 9.67 -7.67 11.59
C ASN A 92 8.27 -7.27 12.09
N VAL A 93 8.09 -6.00 12.46
CA VAL A 93 6.84 -5.49 13.00
C VAL A 93 6.26 -4.43 12.07
N VAL A 94 4.98 -4.60 11.72
CA VAL A 94 4.14 -3.57 11.14
C VAL A 94 3.37 -2.88 12.25
N THR A 95 3.27 -1.54 12.19
CA THR A 95 2.36 -0.78 13.04
C THR A 95 1.39 0.03 12.18
N PHE A 96 0.14 0.12 12.62
CA PHE A 96 -0.88 0.99 12.04
C PHE A 96 -1.40 1.92 13.13
N THR A 97 -1.27 3.22 12.92
CA THR A 97 -1.69 4.25 13.86
C THR A 97 -2.74 5.15 13.23
N LEU A 98 -3.88 5.32 13.89
CA LEU A 98 -4.94 6.25 13.52
C LEU A 98 -5.74 6.65 14.78
N GLY A 99 -6.12 7.92 14.91
CA GLY A 99 -6.96 8.40 16.01
C GLY A 99 -6.37 8.12 17.41
N GLY A 100 -5.04 8.17 17.55
CA GLY A 100 -4.35 7.85 18.81
C GLY A 100 -4.31 6.37 19.18
N LYS A 101 -4.78 5.48 18.30
CA LYS A 101 -4.68 4.02 18.46
C LYS A 101 -3.50 3.50 17.64
N THR A 102 -2.79 2.52 18.18
CA THR A 102 -1.69 1.83 17.49
C THR A 102 -1.93 0.33 17.54
N LEU A 103 -1.99 -0.29 16.39
CA LEU A 103 -2.07 -1.74 16.20
C LEU A 103 -0.71 -2.25 15.75
N SER A 104 -0.38 -3.50 16.07
CA SER A 104 0.89 -4.12 15.69
C SER A 104 0.67 -5.54 15.17
N TYR A 105 1.44 -5.93 14.16
CA TYR A 105 1.39 -7.23 13.52
C TYR A 105 2.77 -7.63 12.97
N SER A 106 3.08 -8.93 12.94
CA SER A 106 4.33 -9.43 12.34
C SER A 106 4.00 -10.27 11.11
N PRO A 107 4.26 -9.75 9.89
CA PRO A 107 3.94 -10.44 8.65
C PRO A 107 4.84 -11.69 8.47
N ALA A 108 4.22 -12.78 7.98
CA ALA A 108 4.91 -14.05 7.74
C ALA A 108 5.62 -14.12 6.38
N VAL A 109 5.30 -13.23 5.44
CA VAL A 109 5.78 -13.25 4.06
C VAL A 109 6.41 -11.93 3.65
N ALA A 110 7.40 -11.99 2.76
CA ALA A 110 8.00 -10.79 2.18
C ALA A 110 7.03 -10.07 1.24
N PHE A 111 7.23 -8.77 1.04
CA PHE A 111 6.35 -7.92 0.24
C PHE A 111 7.14 -6.83 -0.50
N LYS A 112 6.56 -6.29 -1.57
CA LYS A 112 7.20 -5.26 -2.42
C LYS A 112 6.28 -4.15 -2.86
N GLU A 113 4.97 -4.37 -2.90
CA GLU A 113 3.97 -3.44 -3.41
C GLU A 113 2.86 -3.24 -2.40
N PHE A 114 2.21 -2.07 -2.44
CA PHE A 114 1.01 -1.85 -1.68
C PHE A 114 -0.10 -1.27 -2.55
N PHE A 115 -1.32 -1.47 -2.09
CA PHE A 115 -2.53 -0.98 -2.70
C PHE A 115 -3.33 -0.20 -1.67
N VAL A 116 -3.78 0.97 -2.04
CA VAL A 116 -4.75 1.74 -1.26
C VAL A 116 -6.11 1.49 -1.88
N ARG A 117 -6.94 0.73 -1.19
CA ARG A 117 -8.28 0.36 -1.63
C ARG A 117 -9.31 1.14 -0.86
N THR A 118 -10.14 1.90 -1.55
CA THR A 118 -11.29 2.61 -0.97
C THR A 118 -12.58 2.02 -1.49
N ARG A 119 -13.55 1.84 -0.60
CA ARG A 119 -14.85 1.22 -0.92
C ARG A 119 -15.98 1.97 -0.23
N ALA A 120 -16.99 2.33 -1.01
CA ALA A 120 -18.25 2.89 -0.56
C ALA A 120 -19.39 2.12 -1.25
N THR A 121 -20.22 1.39 -0.52
CA THR A 121 -21.25 0.51 -1.11
C THR A 121 -22.66 1.06 -1.02
N GLU A 122 -22.88 2.08 -0.21
CA GLU A 122 -24.19 2.70 -0.03
C GLU A 122 -24.26 4.07 -0.74
N LEU A 123 -25.42 4.41 -1.26
CA LEU A 123 -25.69 5.76 -1.77
C LEU A 123 -25.43 6.79 -0.67
N SER A 124 -25.04 8.00 -1.06
CA SER A 124 -24.74 9.10 -0.14
C SER A 124 -23.57 8.83 0.83
N THR A 125 -22.69 7.88 0.47
CA THR A 125 -21.41 7.66 1.16
C THR A 125 -20.25 7.95 0.24
N SER A 126 -19.14 8.39 0.80
CA SER A 126 -17.87 8.54 0.06
C SER A 126 -16.68 8.33 0.99
N ILE A 127 -15.57 7.95 0.38
CA ILE A 127 -14.29 7.80 1.07
C ILE A 127 -13.19 8.35 0.18
N GLN A 128 -12.22 8.99 0.80
CA GLN A 128 -11.01 9.47 0.15
C GLN A 128 -9.79 9.18 1.03
N VAL A 129 -8.73 8.71 0.41
CA VAL A 129 -7.39 8.58 1.01
C VAL A 129 -6.44 9.41 0.17
N TYR A 130 -5.83 10.42 0.76
CA TYR A 130 -4.99 11.40 0.08
C TYR A 130 -3.79 11.84 0.92
N GLY A 131 -2.93 12.69 0.34
CA GLY A 131 -1.74 13.19 0.99
C GLY A 131 -0.76 12.07 1.35
N LEU A 132 -0.74 11.02 0.53
CA LEU A 132 0.12 9.86 0.74
C LEU A 132 1.59 10.25 0.58
N VAL A 133 2.39 9.92 1.60
CA VAL A 133 3.85 10.12 1.62
C VAL A 133 4.52 8.81 2.04
N LEU A 134 5.37 8.28 1.17
CA LEU A 134 6.14 7.05 1.40
C LEU A 134 7.61 7.39 1.63
N ASN A 135 8.15 7.11 2.81
CA ASN A 135 9.54 7.40 3.17
C ASN A 135 9.95 8.86 2.89
N GLY A 136 9.04 9.82 3.18
CA GLY A 136 9.26 11.24 2.94
C GLY A 136 9.03 11.69 1.49
N THR A 137 8.72 10.79 0.56
CA THR A 137 8.44 11.11 -0.85
C THR A 137 6.93 11.10 -1.10
N PRO A 138 6.34 12.18 -1.62
CA PRO A 138 4.93 12.19 -2.01
C PRO A 138 4.62 11.11 -3.05
N VAL A 139 3.53 10.37 -2.85
CA VAL A 139 3.04 9.37 -3.82
C VAL A 139 2.44 10.07 -5.05
N GLY A 140 1.88 11.26 -4.86
CA GLY A 140 1.39 12.11 -5.95
C GLY A 140 0.02 11.72 -6.49
N ASP A 141 -0.66 10.78 -5.86
CA ASP A 141 -1.98 10.29 -6.28
C ASP A 141 -2.88 10.01 -5.06
N ILE A 142 -4.16 9.78 -5.30
CA ILE A 142 -5.18 9.55 -4.27
C ILE A 142 -5.99 8.29 -4.61
N SER A 143 -6.62 7.67 -3.60
CA SER A 143 -7.67 6.68 -3.82
C SER A 143 -8.99 7.20 -3.27
N SER A 144 -10.06 7.14 -4.07
CA SER A 144 -11.37 7.64 -3.66
C SER A 144 -12.52 6.86 -4.28
N ALA A 145 -13.59 6.63 -3.49
CA ALA A 145 -14.81 6.00 -3.95
C ALA A 145 -16.03 6.78 -3.46
N THR A 146 -17.04 6.90 -4.34
CA THR A 146 -18.37 7.37 -3.99
C THR A 146 -19.34 6.23 -4.20
N GLY A 147 -20.25 6.03 -3.27
CA GLY A 147 -21.13 4.87 -3.26
C GLY A 147 -22.27 4.89 -4.30
N PRO A 148 -22.53 3.73 -4.92
CA PRO A 148 -21.74 2.52 -4.82
C PRO A 148 -20.49 2.58 -5.69
N GLY A 149 -19.31 2.41 -5.08
CA GLY A 149 -18.03 2.52 -5.79
C GLY A 149 -16.86 1.84 -5.10
N LEU A 150 -15.83 1.61 -5.88
CA LEU A 150 -14.55 1.03 -5.51
C LEU A 150 -13.46 1.76 -6.29
N ASP A 151 -12.37 2.08 -5.63
CA ASP A 151 -11.13 2.51 -6.27
C ASP A 151 -9.94 1.84 -5.60
N ILE A 152 -8.95 1.49 -6.40
CA ILE A 152 -7.74 0.82 -5.92
C ILE A 152 -6.54 1.49 -6.57
N LEU A 153 -5.76 2.20 -5.76
CA LEU A 153 -4.49 2.80 -6.16
C LEU A 153 -3.35 1.82 -5.87
N ALA A 154 -2.71 1.30 -6.90
CA ALA A 154 -1.50 0.50 -6.79
C ALA A 154 -0.27 1.41 -6.72
N VAL A 155 0.66 1.12 -5.81
CA VAL A 155 1.91 1.86 -5.61
C VAL A 155 3.08 0.88 -5.63
N SER A 156 4.03 1.13 -6.51
CA SER A 156 5.21 0.29 -6.74
C SER A 156 6.48 1.12 -6.97
N GLY A 157 7.60 0.45 -7.24
CA GLY A 157 8.88 1.11 -7.55
C GLY A 157 9.76 1.37 -6.32
N VAL A 158 9.33 0.99 -5.11
CA VAL A 158 10.11 1.11 -3.87
C VAL A 158 10.24 -0.26 -3.21
N ASP A 159 11.45 -0.58 -2.71
CA ASP A 159 11.65 -1.79 -1.92
C ASP A 159 11.14 -1.60 -0.48
N LEU A 160 9.88 -1.95 -0.29
CA LEU A 160 9.19 -1.83 1.01
C LEU A 160 9.74 -2.79 2.05
N PHE A 161 10.36 -3.89 1.64
CA PHE A 161 10.84 -4.92 2.58
C PHE A 161 12.10 -4.51 3.34
N GLN A 162 12.73 -3.39 2.98
CA GLN A 162 13.85 -2.81 3.74
C GLN A 162 13.39 -1.97 4.95
N GLY A 163 12.10 -1.77 5.10
CA GLY A 163 11.46 -0.88 6.06
C GLY A 163 10.81 0.29 5.35
N PHE A 164 9.67 0.74 5.87
CA PHE A 164 8.99 1.90 5.31
C PHE A 164 8.13 2.63 6.36
N THR A 165 7.84 3.88 6.05
CA THR A 165 6.81 4.69 6.69
C THR A 165 5.91 5.25 5.61
N LEU A 166 4.62 4.90 5.64
CA LEU A 166 3.57 5.46 4.82
C LEU A 166 2.68 6.31 5.71
N THR A 167 2.54 7.58 5.39
CA THR A 167 1.56 8.47 6.00
C THR A 167 0.50 8.88 5.00
N GLY A 168 -0.68 9.22 5.49
CA GLY A 168 -1.78 9.70 4.66
C GLY A 168 -2.93 10.21 5.52
N THR A 169 -3.99 10.63 4.85
CA THR A 169 -5.23 11.10 5.48
C THR A 169 -6.41 10.37 4.88
N ALA A 170 -7.29 9.85 5.72
CA ALA A 170 -8.55 9.24 5.31
C ALA A 170 -9.74 10.13 5.71
N VAL A 171 -10.72 10.24 4.81
CA VAL A 171 -12.00 10.92 5.07
C VAL A 171 -13.13 9.99 4.70
N LEU A 172 -13.92 9.59 5.69
CA LEU A 172 -15.13 8.81 5.50
C LEU A 172 -16.32 9.74 5.64
N SER A 173 -17.20 9.78 4.64
CA SER A 173 -18.35 10.68 4.62
C SER A 173 -19.65 9.92 4.36
N TRP A 174 -20.68 10.29 5.08
CA TRP A 174 -22.04 9.75 4.91
C TRP A 174 -23.08 10.81 5.29
N SER A 175 -24.27 10.68 4.75
CA SER A 175 -25.44 11.46 5.17
C SER A 175 -26.46 10.56 5.87
N GLY A 176 -27.08 11.07 6.92
CA GLY A 176 -28.04 10.30 7.72
C GLY A 176 -27.37 9.31 8.68
N THR A 177 -27.88 8.08 8.74
CA THR A 177 -27.32 7.03 9.58
C THR A 177 -26.01 6.52 8.99
N PRO A 178 -24.93 6.41 9.79
CA PRO A 178 -23.69 5.83 9.29
C PRO A 178 -23.90 4.40 8.78
N PRO A 179 -23.21 4.02 7.69
CA PRO A 179 -23.23 2.64 7.21
C PRO A 179 -22.65 1.69 8.27
N THR A 180 -22.87 0.40 8.08
CA THR A 180 -22.33 -0.68 8.95
C THR A 180 -21.66 -1.75 8.09
N GLN A 181 -21.07 -2.78 8.73
CA GLN A 181 -20.54 -3.97 8.06
C GLN A 181 -19.46 -3.68 6.99
N SER A 182 -18.56 -2.75 7.30
CA SER A 182 -17.47 -2.34 6.37
C SER A 182 -17.96 -1.87 4.99
N ARG A 183 -19.20 -1.35 4.91
CA ARG A 183 -19.74 -0.79 3.67
C ARG A 183 -19.10 0.54 3.28
N LEU A 184 -18.38 1.15 4.22
CA LEU A 184 -17.52 2.30 4.00
C LEU A 184 -16.19 2.04 4.69
N ALA A 185 -15.13 1.87 3.87
CA ALA A 185 -13.83 1.41 4.36
C ALA A 185 -12.67 1.79 3.44
N PHE A 186 -11.48 1.95 4.01
CA PHE A 186 -10.23 1.91 3.27
C PHE A 186 -9.32 0.80 3.79
N GLN A 187 -8.46 0.28 2.91
CA GLN A 187 -7.48 -0.74 3.22
C GLN A 187 -6.14 -0.38 2.59
N ILE A 188 -5.08 -0.49 3.37
CA ILE A 188 -3.71 -0.53 2.86
C ILE A 188 -3.33 -2.01 2.79
N LYS A 189 -3.37 -2.58 1.59
CA LYS A 189 -3.01 -3.99 1.35
C LYS A 189 -1.58 -4.05 0.86
N VAL A 190 -0.74 -4.77 1.56
CA VAL A 190 0.67 -4.92 1.24
C VAL A 190 0.96 -6.37 0.92
N GLY A 191 1.64 -6.63 -0.17
CA GLY A 191 1.87 -7.99 -0.59
C GLY A 191 3.01 -8.16 -1.58
N ASN A 192 3.14 -9.39 -2.06
CA ASN A 192 4.18 -9.81 -2.97
C ASN A 192 3.65 -9.82 -4.38
N ALA A 193 4.31 -9.11 -5.29
CA ALA A 193 4.03 -9.25 -6.71
C ALA A 193 4.22 -10.71 -7.13
N PRO A 194 3.41 -11.24 -8.08
CA PRO A 194 3.73 -12.51 -8.72
C PRO A 194 5.17 -12.44 -9.22
N SER A 195 5.97 -13.47 -8.95
CA SER A 195 7.26 -13.59 -9.61
C SER A 195 6.97 -13.60 -11.11
N VAL A 196 7.21 -12.47 -11.78
CA VAL A 196 7.26 -12.47 -13.24
C VAL A 196 8.32 -13.50 -13.58
N PRO A 197 8.02 -14.58 -14.36
CA PRO A 197 9.07 -15.43 -14.87
C PRO A 197 10.08 -14.48 -15.51
N ALA A 198 11.34 -14.55 -15.11
CA ALA A 198 12.37 -13.75 -15.75
C ALA A 198 12.21 -14.03 -17.25
N GLU A 199 11.73 -13.02 -18.01
CA GLU A 199 11.77 -13.14 -19.47
C GLU A 199 13.21 -13.50 -19.78
N GLU A 200 13.42 -14.66 -20.44
CA GLU A 200 14.73 -15.00 -20.94
C GLU A 200 15.25 -13.77 -21.64
N THR A 201 16.23 -13.12 -21.00
CA THR A 201 16.72 -11.82 -21.43
C THR A 201 16.97 -11.92 -22.91
N SER A 202 16.55 -10.94 -23.68
CA SER A 202 16.59 -10.85 -25.15
C SER A 202 17.94 -11.30 -25.77
N TRP A 203 19.00 -11.36 -24.98
CA TRP A 203 20.31 -11.91 -25.33
C TRP A 203 20.31 -13.43 -25.61
N GLY A 204 19.49 -14.25 -24.96
CA GLY A 204 19.30 -15.67 -25.28
C GLY A 204 18.65 -15.87 -26.64
N ARG A 205 17.68 -15.02 -27.00
CA ARG A 205 17.00 -15.04 -28.28
C ARG A 205 17.90 -14.57 -29.43
N ILE A 206 18.75 -13.57 -29.19
CA ILE A 206 19.68 -13.06 -30.20
C ILE A 206 20.75 -14.10 -30.54
N LYS A 207 21.27 -14.86 -29.58
CA LYS A 207 22.22 -15.94 -29.85
C LYS A 207 21.64 -17.10 -30.68
N GLY A 208 20.33 -17.33 -30.62
CA GLY A 208 19.66 -18.34 -31.42
C GLY A 208 19.47 -17.97 -32.91
N LEU A 209 19.59 -16.68 -33.25
CA LEU A 209 19.44 -16.18 -34.62
C LEU A 209 20.77 -16.19 -35.43
N TYR A 210 21.90 -16.42 -34.78
CA TYR A 210 23.24 -16.42 -35.38
C TYR A 210 23.92 -17.82 -35.37
N ARG A 211 23.14 -18.90 -35.33
CA ARG A 211 23.64 -20.27 -35.53
C ARG A 211 23.07 -20.87 -36.80
#